data_4d44a8674ff108802ff41e1e4b381253
#
_entry.id   4d44a8674ff108802ff41e1e4b381253
#
_cell.length_a   1.000
_cell.length_b   1.000
_cell.length_c   1.000
_cell.angle_alpha   90.00
_cell.angle_beta   90.00
_cell.angle_gamma   90.00
#
_symmetry.space_group_name_H-M   'P 1'
#
loop_
_entity.id
_entity.type
_entity.pdbx_description
1 polymer ?
#
loop_
_entity_poly.entity_id
_entity_poly.type
_entity_poly.pdbx_seq_one_letter_code
_entity_poly.pdbx_strand_id
1 'polypeptide(L)'
;MLLAALHATPSLAGWFGSPSAQPKDGLTLATWNMDWLMTPRTHDELAPRCMSKQPASNEHAFPCTPGKPQPPTRTQADFDALAHTANQLRDEQQADVVGLQEVDGPDAARMVFNKGWKLDCFVNRAHPQKVGFAIREGLPYHCNGDLSALDVDGSTRAGADITLYPGSRNEVRLLAVHLKSGCFDGRLDRHFSPCERLRQQAPVVEAWIDQRVREGKPFAVLGDFNRHLDKDERYPAGPDEAAPINLMQAWSDNNPPGAVLLRATQGEAYVPCDADDHHKAYIDDILIDQKLASANKNRRFARLSFNPQDHGRELSDHCPVVWGLTP
;
A
#
# COMPACT_ATOMS: atom_id res chain seq x y z
N MET A 1 -16.23 66.45 37.43
CA MET A 1 -15.38 65.82 36.39
C MET A 1 -15.46 64.32 36.54
N LEU A 2 -16.32 63.68 35.76
CA LEU A 2 -16.41 62.20 35.67
C LEU A 2 -15.65 61.77 34.45
N LEU A 3 -14.61 60.92 34.66
CA LEU A 3 -13.93 60.22 33.58
C LEU A 3 -14.72 58.94 33.25
N ALA A 4 -15.19 58.81 32.03
CA ALA A 4 -15.77 57.61 31.50
C ALA A 4 -14.64 56.71 30.93
N ALA A 5 -14.47 55.51 31.46
CA ALA A 5 -13.56 54.51 30.97
C ALA A 5 -14.25 53.74 29.84
N LEU A 6 -13.71 53.84 28.61
CA LEU A 6 -14.09 53.02 27.46
C LEU A 6 -13.46 51.65 27.58
N HIS A 7 -14.29 50.62 27.80
CA HIS A 7 -13.86 49.21 27.70
C HIS A 7 -13.95 48.78 26.26
N ALA A 8 -12.80 48.50 25.65
CA ALA A 8 -12.70 47.84 24.36
C ALA A 8 -12.94 46.33 24.51
N THR A 9 -13.99 45.82 23.92
CA THR A 9 -14.25 44.38 23.82
C THR A 9 -13.36 43.75 22.74
N PRO A 10 -12.66 42.62 23.00
CA PRO A 10 -11.92 41.94 21.94
C PRO A 10 -12.90 41.27 20.99
N SER A 11 -12.77 41.60 19.72
CA SER A 11 -13.43 40.94 18.60
C SER A 11 -12.95 39.48 18.49
N LEU A 12 -13.82 38.51 18.75
CA LEU A 12 -13.61 37.11 18.41
C LEU A 12 -13.67 36.98 16.88
N ALA A 13 -12.50 37.02 16.24
CA ALA A 13 -12.36 36.58 14.85
C ALA A 13 -12.70 35.10 14.78
N GLY A 14 -13.87 34.78 14.29
CA GLY A 14 -14.32 33.42 14.03
C GLY A 14 -13.38 32.74 13.04
N TRP A 15 -12.76 31.67 13.46
CA TRP A 15 -12.14 30.71 12.59
C TRP A 15 -13.25 30.03 11.78
N PHE A 16 -13.52 30.55 10.57
CA PHE A 16 -14.26 29.80 9.57
C PHE A 16 -13.30 28.75 9.03
N GLY A 17 -13.28 27.56 9.66
CA GLY A 17 -12.68 26.39 9.06
C GLY A 17 -13.34 26.16 7.71
N SER A 18 -12.53 25.95 6.67
CA SER A 18 -13.02 25.49 5.36
C SER A 18 -13.94 24.28 5.58
N PRO A 19 -15.05 24.16 4.82
CA PRO A 19 -15.94 23.02 4.99
C PRO A 19 -15.14 21.74 4.80
N SER A 20 -15.00 20.96 5.87
CA SER A 20 -14.42 19.63 5.81
C SER A 20 -15.19 18.85 4.77
N ALA A 21 -14.50 18.37 3.73
CA ALA A 21 -15.11 17.49 2.75
C ALA A 21 -15.84 16.38 3.50
N GLN A 22 -17.17 16.32 3.37
CA GLN A 22 -17.93 15.23 3.96
C GLN A 22 -17.48 13.96 3.24
N PRO A 23 -17.23 12.84 3.96
CA PRO A 23 -16.95 11.59 3.30
C PRO A 23 -18.08 11.31 2.31
N LYS A 24 -17.76 10.99 1.07
CA LYS A 24 -18.68 10.33 0.16
C LYS A 24 -19.23 9.09 0.87
N ASP A 25 -20.34 8.51 0.39
CA ASP A 25 -20.94 7.29 0.97
C ASP A 25 -19.99 6.09 0.99
N GLY A 26 -18.84 6.24 1.67
CA GLY A 26 -17.81 5.25 1.91
C GLY A 26 -16.45 5.56 1.27
N LEU A 27 -15.44 4.79 1.64
CA LEU A 27 -14.03 4.92 1.25
C LEU A 27 -13.71 3.95 0.11
N THR A 28 -13.00 4.42 -0.92
CA THR A 28 -12.43 3.58 -1.99
C THR A 28 -10.93 3.50 -1.81
N LEU A 29 -10.42 2.28 -1.63
CA LEU A 29 -9.01 1.97 -1.45
C LEU A 29 -8.46 1.27 -2.67
N ALA A 30 -7.22 1.56 -3.02
CA ALA A 30 -6.48 0.83 -4.03
C ALA A 30 -5.06 0.52 -3.53
N THR A 31 -4.43 -0.48 -4.14
CA THR A 31 -2.99 -0.75 -3.99
C THR A 31 -2.36 -1.04 -5.33
N TRP A 32 -1.11 -0.64 -5.51
CA TRP A 32 -0.37 -0.84 -6.75
C TRP A 32 1.14 -0.94 -6.52
N ASN A 33 1.72 -2.08 -6.78
CA ASN A 33 3.16 -2.23 -6.92
C ASN A 33 3.56 -1.66 -8.30
N MET A 34 4.51 -0.76 -8.33
CA MET A 34 4.88 0.05 -9.50
C MET A 34 6.12 -0.49 -10.23
N ASP A 35 6.60 -1.69 -9.88
CA ASP A 35 7.79 -2.32 -10.46
C ASP A 35 8.94 -1.32 -10.64
N TRP A 36 9.60 -0.96 -9.54
CA TRP A 36 10.76 -0.05 -9.54
C TRP A 36 10.49 1.30 -10.21
N LEU A 37 9.39 1.96 -9.88
CA LEU A 37 9.13 3.31 -10.36
C LEU A 37 10.18 4.29 -9.82
N MET A 38 11.09 4.70 -10.69
CA MET A 38 12.18 5.62 -10.41
C MET A 38 12.09 6.83 -11.34
N THR A 39 12.68 7.95 -10.90
CA THR A 39 12.95 9.03 -11.83
C THR A 39 14.04 8.62 -12.83
N PRO A 40 14.08 9.18 -14.05
CA PRO A 40 15.19 8.93 -14.98
C PRO A 40 16.56 9.19 -14.36
N ARG A 41 16.66 10.21 -13.52
CA ARG A 41 17.90 10.52 -12.79
C ARG A 41 18.31 9.36 -11.86
N THR A 42 17.43 8.88 -11.02
CA THR A 42 17.72 7.75 -10.12
C THR A 42 18.09 6.52 -10.91
N HIS A 43 17.35 6.24 -12.00
CA HIS A 43 17.65 5.11 -12.89
C HIS A 43 19.10 5.22 -13.43
N ASP A 44 19.50 6.38 -13.97
CA ASP A 44 20.82 6.60 -14.55
C ASP A 44 21.94 6.51 -13.49
N GLU A 45 21.67 6.87 -12.24
CA GLU A 45 22.61 6.72 -11.14
C GLU A 45 22.79 5.25 -10.72
N LEU A 46 21.75 4.43 -10.85
CA LEU A 46 21.75 3.02 -10.41
C LEU A 46 22.17 2.04 -11.51
N ALA A 47 21.79 2.28 -12.76
CA ALA A 47 22.05 1.39 -13.88
C ALA A 47 23.54 0.97 -14.00
N PRO A 48 24.54 1.85 -13.84
CA PRO A 48 25.96 1.45 -13.84
C PRO A 48 26.33 0.48 -12.73
N ARG A 49 25.67 0.54 -11.58
CA ARG A 49 25.92 -0.38 -10.45
C ARG A 49 25.43 -1.80 -10.77
N CYS A 50 24.33 -1.92 -11.52
CA CYS A 50 23.83 -3.20 -12.00
C CYS A 50 24.80 -3.90 -12.95
N MET A 51 25.62 -3.14 -13.66
CA MET A 51 26.63 -3.67 -14.59
C MET A 51 27.93 -4.07 -13.87
N SER A 52 28.13 -3.64 -12.63
CA SER A 52 29.34 -4.02 -11.88
C SER A 52 29.27 -5.48 -11.47
N LYS A 53 30.38 -6.22 -11.66
CA LYS A 53 30.50 -7.65 -11.30
C LYS A 53 30.54 -7.90 -9.79
N GLN A 54 30.48 -6.87 -8.97
CA GLN A 54 30.44 -6.94 -7.51
C GLN A 54 29.23 -6.15 -7.01
N PRO A 55 28.06 -6.79 -6.83
CA PRO A 55 27.01 -6.18 -6.02
C PRO A 55 27.57 -6.01 -4.60
N ALA A 56 27.49 -4.78 -4.08
CA ALA A 56 27.80 -4.55 -2.67
C ALA A 56 26.90 -5.46 -1.82
N SER A 57 27.44 -6.09 -0.80
CA SER A 57 26.84 -7.15 -0.01
C SER A 57 25.52 -6.80 0.68
N ASN A 58 25.11 -5.52 0.68
CA ASN A 58 23.88 -5.00 1.30
C ASN A 58 22.87 -4.48 0.28
N GLU A 59 23.11 -4.65 -1.01
CA GLU A 59 22.24 -4.16 -2.10
C GLU A 59 21.34 -5.27 -2.66
N HIS A 60 20.88 -6.19 -1.81
CA HIS A 60 20.03 -7.32 -2.20
C HIS A 60 18.66 -6.97 -2.76
N ALA A 61 18.37 -5.68 -2.87
CA ALA A 61 17.11 -5.19 -3.37
C ALA A 61 17.26 -4.32 -4.63
N PHE A 62 18.37 -4.45 -5.36
CA PHE A 62 18.47 -3.89 -6.71
C PHE A 62 17.86 -4.89 -7.69
N PRO A 63 17.16 -4.40 -8.73
CA PRO A 63 16.61 -5.27 -9.78
C PRO A 63 17.70 -5.92 -10.64
N CYS A 64 18.94 -5.80 -10.24
CA CYS A 64 20.12 -6.31 -10.91
C CYS A 64 20.40 -7.74 -10.51
N THR A 65 19.75 -8.68 -11.14
CA THR A 65 20.17 -10.08 -11.08
C THR A 65 21.28 -10.29 -12.11
N PRO A 66 22.45 -10.86 -11.76
CA PRO A 66 23.48 -11.16 -12.73
C PRO A 66 22.92 -11.92 -13.95
N GLY A 67 23.12 -11.39 -15.16
CA GLY A 67 22.66 -11.98 -16.42
C GLY A 67 21.19 -11.69 -16.78
N LYS A 68 20.48 -10.88 -16.00
CA LYS A 68 19.12 -10.40 -16.36
C LYS A 68 19.09 -8.92 -16.74
N PRO A 69 18.03 -8.45 -17.41
CA PRO A 69 17.86 -7.05 -17.75
C PRO A 69 17.98 -6.14 -16.51
N GLN A 70 18.35 -4.92 -16.77
CA GLN A 70 18.42 -3.84 -15.81
C GLN A 70 17.01 -3.46 -15.30
N PRO A 71 16.92 -2.56 -14.27
CA PRO A 71 15.66 -1.95 -13.91
C PRO A 71 14.92 -1.46 -15.15
N PRO A 72 13.59 -1.50 -15.17
CA PRO A 72 12.81 -1.02 -16.30
C PRO A 72 13.27 0.38 -16.73
N THR A 73 13.73 0.51 -17.97
CA THR A 73 14.10 1.82 -18.54
C THR A 73 12.87 2.45 -19.13
N ARG A 74 12.16 3.26 -18.34
CA ARG A 74 10.91 3.88 -18.77
C ARG A 74 11.16 5.12 -19.61
N THR A 75 10.49 5.17 -20.75
CA THR A 75 10.35 6.35 -21.59
C THR A 75 9.22 7.25 -21.11
N GLN A 76 9.13 8.48 -21.65
CA GLN A 76 7.99 9.36 -21.33
C GLN A 76 6.66 8.70 -21.67
N ALA A 77 6.59 7.92 -22.76
CA ALA A 77 5.37 7.23 -23.16
C ALA A 77 4.95 6.12 -22.16
N ASP A 78 5.91 5.50 -21.46
CA ASP A 78 5.61 4.53 -20.41
C ASP A 78 5.06 5.24 -19.16
N PHE A 79 5.65 6.38 -18.78
CA PHE A 79 5.10 7.22 -17.71
C PHE A 79 3.70 7.75 -18.04
N ASP A 80 3.44 8.14 -19.29
CA ASP A 80 2.13 8.60 -19.74
C ASP A 80 1.08 7.48 -19.68
N ALA A 81 1.44 6.25 -20.03
CA ALA A 81 0.57 5.08 -19.91
C ALA A 81 0.28 4.73 -18.44
N LEU A 82 1.28 4.75 -17.57
CA LEU A 82 1.08 4.59 -16.12
C LEU A 82 0.20 5.70 -15.54
N ALA A 83 0.40 6.96 -15.97
CA ALA A 83 -0.43 8.10 -15.57
C ALA A 83 -1.88 7.96 -16.05
N HIS A 84 -2.12 7.35 -17.20
CA HIS A 84 -3.48 7.02 -17.65
C HIS A 84 -4.17 6.10 -16.65
N THR A 85 -3.52 5.02 -16.21
CA THR A 85 -4.04 4.11 -15.17
C THR A 85 -4.27 4.83 -13.84
N ALA A 86 -3.36 5.71 -13.42
CA ALA A 86 -3.55 6.53 -12.21
C ALA A 86 -4.74 7.49 -12.32
N ASN A 87 -5.01 8.02 -13.52
CA ASN A 87 -6.20 8.83 -13.79
C ASN A 87 -7.48 7.99 -13.76
N GLN A 88 -7.46 6.76 -14.28
CA GLN A 88 -8.60 5.84 -14.16
C GLN A 88 -8.90 5.52 -12.68
N LEU A 89 -7.88 5.29 -11.84
CA LEU A 89 -8.06 5.13 -10.40
C LEU A 89 -8.77 6.34 -9.79
N ARG A 90 -8.37 7.56 -10.18
CA ARG A 90 -8.97 8.80 -9.66
C ARG A 90 -10.38 9.04 -10.18
N ASP A 91 -10.59 8.94 -11.48
CA ASP A 91 -11.78 9.49 -12.17
C ASP A 91 -12.86 8.43 -12.34
N GLU A 92 -12.49 7.19 -12.68
CA GLU A 92 -13.43 6.09 -12.91
C GLU A 92 -13.69 5.31 -11.62
N GLN A 93 -12.62 4.87 -10.94
CA GLN A 93 -12.75 4.10 -9.70
C GLN A 93 -13.02 4.97 -8.48
N GLN A 94 -12.87 6.30 -8.60
CA GLN A 94 -13.04 7.24 -7.50
C GLN A 94 -12.18 6.88 -6.26
N ALA A 95 -10.98 6.31 -6.48
CA ALA A 95 -10.08 5.93 -5.42
C ALA A 95 -9.74 7.13 -4.52
N ASP A 96 -9.88 6.98 -3.23
CA ASP A 96 -9.53 7.99 -2.23
C ASP A 96 -8.06 7.87 -1.82
N VAL A 97 -7.56 6.65 -1.76
CA VAL A 97 -6.16 6.35 -1.39
C VAL A 97 -5.64 5.18 -2.23
N VAL A 98 -4.40 5.30 -2.67
CA VAL A 98 -3.65 4.21 -3.30
C VAL A 98 -2.40 3.92 -2.45
N GLY A 99 -2.28 2.70 -1.92
CA GLY A 99 -1.03 2.20 -1.35
C GLY A 99 -0.05 1.87 -2.47
N LEU A 100 1.15 2.40 -2.38
CA LEU A 100 2.17 2.27 -3.43
C LEU A 100 3.33 1.42 -2.93
N GLN A 101 3.81 0.52 -3.77
CA GLN A 101 4.99 -0.29 -3.53
C GLN A 101 5.98 -0.10 -4.68
N GLU A 102 7.27 -0.33 -4.41
CA GLU A 102 8.37 -0.20 -5.37
C GLU A 102 8.49 1.18 -6.03
N VAL A 103 8.32 2.23 -5.25
CA VAL A 103 8.44 3.61 -5.71
C VAL A 103 9.63 4.29 -5.05
N ASP A 104 10.43 5.03 -5.80
CA ASP A 104 11.56 5.80 -5.28
C ASP A 104 11.16 7.09 -4.53
N GLY A 105 9.93 7.13 -4.02
CA GLY A 105 9.40 8.23 -3.24
C GLY A 105 8.58 9.22 -4.04
N PRO A 106 8.30 10.41 -3.44
CA PRO A 106 7.30 11.33 -3.98
C PRO A 106 7.63 11.89 -5.36
N ASP A 107 8.92 12.06 -5.71
CA ASP A 107 9.30 12.62 -7.00
C ASP A 107 9.04 11.62 -8.15
N ALA A 108 9.34 10.35 -7.93
CA ALA A 108 9.00 9.29 -8.88
C ALA A 108 7.48 9.11 -8.99
N ALA A 109 6.79 9.05 -7.85
CA ALA A 109 5.33 8.95 -7.83
C ALA A 109 4.65 10.09 -8.59
N ARG A 110 5.18 11.31 -8.52
CA ARG A 110 4.62 12.51 -9.21
C ARG A 110 4.67 12.42 -10.73
N MET A 111 5.56 11.61 -11.30
CA MET A 111 5.59 11.37 -12.74
C MET A 111 4.35 10.63 -13.24
N VAL A 112 3.69 9.87 -12.35
CA VAL A 112 2.49 9.06 -12.63
C VAL A 112 1.24 9.69 -12.01
N PHE A 113 1.28 10.01 -10.72
CA PHE A 113 0.19 10.63 -9.96
C PHE A 113 0.30 12.16 -10.01
N ASN A 114 0.16 12.74 -11.19
CA ASN A 114 0.53 14.13 -11.47
C ASN A 114 -0.54 15.16 -11.08
N LYS A 115 -1.81 14.77 -10.90
CA LYS A 115 -2.93 15.68 -10.55
C LYS A 115 -3.88 15.04 -9.57
N GLY A 116 -4.35 15.83 -8.59
CA GLY A 116 -5.38 15.43 -7.66
C GLY A 116 -4.89 14.48 -6.54
N TRP A 117 -3.57 14.36 -6.36
CA TRP A 117 -2.96 13.47 -5.37
C TRP A 117 -1.94 14.19 -4.48
N LYS A 118 -1.91 13.84 -3.20
CA LYS A 118 -0.85 14.14 -2.24
C LYS A 118 0.07 12.93 -2.12
N LEU A 119 1.40 13.18 -2.11
CA LEU A 119 2.45 12.16 -2.25
C LEU A 119 3.54 12.30 -1.17
N ASP A 120 3.17 12.58 0.06
CA ASP A 120 4.10 12.95 1.12
C ASP A 120 4.26 11.91 2.23
N CYS A 121 3.45 10.84 2.23
CA CYS A 121 3.55 9.75 3.20
C CYS A 121 4.29 8.53 2.61
N PHE A 122 5.60 8.65 2.46
CA PHE A 122 6.49 7.55 2.07
C PHE A 122 7.42 7.17 3.21
N VAL A 123 7.79 5.88 3.28
CA VAL A 123 8.81 5.40 4.23
C VAL A 123 10.14 6.12 4.00
N ASN A 124 10.79 6.47 5.11
CA ASN A 124 12.11 7.11 5.08
C ASN A 124 13.22 6.07 4.90
N ARG A 125 13.59 5.81 3.67
CA ARG A 125 14.59 4.82 3.30
C ARG A 125 15.47 5.34 2.17
N ALA A 126 16.77 5.06 2.23
CA ALA A 126 17.71 5.43 1.16
C ALA A 126 17.52 4.60 -0.13
N HIS A 127 16.86 3.45 -0.02
CA HIS A 127 16.64 2.51 -1.12
C HIS A 127 15.47 2.96 -2.02
N PRO A 128 15.54 2.79 -3.36
CA PRO A 128 14.48 3.23 -4.27
C PRO A 128 13.18 2.42 -4.21
N GLN A 129 13.17 1.22 -3.62
CA GLN A 129 11.93 0.46 -3.38
C GLN A 129 11.25 0.93 -2.08
N LYS A 130 10.60 2.07 -2.12
CA LYS A 130 9.83 2.57 -0.97
C LYS A 130 8.38 2.13 -1.04
N VAL A 131 7.77 2.12 0.13
CA VAL A 131 6.32 1.99 0.33
C VAL A 131 5.77 3.37 0.67
N GLY A 132 4.58 3.70 0.21
CA GLY A 132 3.96 4.99 0.50
C GLY A 132 2.52 5.07 0.03
N PHE A 133 2.01 6.29 -0.04
CA PHE A 133 0.63 6.53 -0.42
C PHE A 133 0.51 7.65 -1.45
N ALA A 134 -0.41 7.47 -2.40
CA ALA A 134 -1.07 8.56 -3.11
C ALA A 134 -2.45 8.78 -2.48
N ILE A 135 -2.67 9.97 -1.93
CA ILE A 135 -3.89 10.34 -1.20
C ILE A 135 -4.61 11.41 -2.01
N ARG A 136 -5.91 11.23 -2.27
CA ARG A 136 -6.71 12.20 -3.03
C ARG A 136 -6.63 13.58 -2.38
N GLU A 137 -6.42 14.62 -3.17
CA GLU A 137 -6.43 15.99 -2.69
C GLU A 137 -7.75 16.36 -2.01
N GLY A 138 -7.66 17.10 -0.90
CA GLY A 138 -8.81 17.50 -0.11
C GLY A 138 -9.21 16.51 0.99
N LEU A 139 -8.66 15.29 1.02
CA LEU A 139 -8.86 14.39 2.16
C LEU A 139 -7.98 14.81 3.34
N PRO A 140 -8.54 14.93 4.56
CA PRO A 140 -7.73 15.10 5.75
C PRO A 140 -6.99 13.83 6.09
N TYR A 141 -5.68 13.91 6.29
CA TYR A 141 -4.84 12.77 6.69
C TYR A 141 -3.67 13.20 7.56
N HIS A 142 -3.06 12.20 8.18
CA HIS A 142 -1.81 12.34 8.94
C HIS A 142 -0.89 11.16 8.62
N CYS A 143 0.39 11.43 8.31
CA CYS A 143 1.41 10.39 8.18
C CYS A 143 1.87 10.01 9.59
N ASN A 144 1.65 8.76 9.99
CA ASN A 144 2.01 8.29 11.34
C ASN A 144 3.49 7.84 11.42
N GLY A 145 4.15 7.73 10.26
CA GLY A 145 5.53 7.29 10.14
C GLY A 145 5.66 5.84 9.67
N ASP A 146 6.85 5.30 9.86
CA ASP A 146 7.23 4.00 9.33
C ASP A 146 6.97 2.89 10.36
N LEU A 147 6.33 1.81 9.95
CA LEU A 147 6.34 0.55 10.69
C LEU A 147 7.69 -0.15 10.41
N SER A 148 8.75 0.37 11.02
CA SER A 148 10.15 0.00 10.74
C SER A 148 10.48 -1.45 11.09
N ALA A 149 9.75 -2.05 12.06
CA ALA A 149 9.95 -3.44 12.44
C ALA A 149 9.65 -4.44 11.28
N LEU A 150 8.97 -4.01 10.22
CA LEU A 150 8.81 -4.82 9.00
C LEU A 150 10.11 -4.93 8.17
N ASP A 151 11.07 -4.06 8.39
CA ASP A 151 12.38 -4.16 7.74
C ASP A 151 13.30 -5.10 8.53
N VAL A 152 13.12 -6.38 8.29
CA VAL A 152 13.89 -7.46 8.93
C VAL A 152 15.34 -7.42 8.43
N ASP A 153 16.27 -7.21 9.33
CA ASP A 153 17.72 -7.18 9.07
C ASP A 153 18.15 -6.19 7.97
N GLY A 154 17.38 -5.13 7.72
CA GLY A 154 17.64 -4.19 6.63
C GLY A 154 17.44 -4.79 5.24
N SER A 155 16.88 -6.00 5.14
CA SER A 155 16.74 -6.75 3.87
C SER A 155 15.33 -6.77 3.32
N THR A 156 14.37 -6.23 4.06
CA THR A 156 12.98 -6.09 3.65
C THR A 156 12.54 -4.61 3.67
N ARG A 157 11.28 -4.30 3.70
CA ARG A 157 10.77 -2.92 3.63
C ARG A 157 9.92 -2.61 4.86
N ALA A 158 10.06 -1.40 5.38
CA ALA A 158 9.13 -0.86 6.36
C ALA A 158 7.74 -0.66 5.74
N GLY A 159 6.70 -0.69 6.54
CA GLY A 159 5.36 -0.30 6.13
C GLY A 159 5.13 1.21 6.33
N ALA A 160 4.30 1.82 5.48
CA ALA A 160 3.84 3.20 5.67
C ALA A 160 2.49 3.22 6.40
N ASP A 161 2.39 3.99 7.47
CA ASP A 161 1.18 4.09 8.30
C ASP A 161 0.57 5.49 8.19
N ILE A 162 -0.73 5.57 7.88
CA ILE A 162 -1.47 6.83 7.84
C ILE A 162 -2.79 6.75 8.59
N THR A 163 -3.27 7.92 9.01
CA THR A 163 -4.63 8.11 9.52
C THR A 163 -5.39 9.01 8.55
N LEU A 164 -6.52 8.55 8.06
CA LEU A 164 -7.50 9.38 7.37
C LEU A 164 -8.49 9.98 8.37
N TYR A 165 -8.93 11.22 8.12
CA TYR A 165 -9.89 11.95 8.97
C TYR A 165 -9.49 11.97 10.45
N PRO A 166 -8.23 12.31 10.81
CA PRO A 166 -7.72 12.20 12.17
C PRO A 166 -8.58 12.95 13.18
N GLY A 167 -8.89 12.30 14.31
CA GLY A 167 -9.70 12.86 15.40
C GLY A 167 -11.19 12.98 15.10
N SER A 168 -11.67 12.54 13.94
CA SER A 168 -13.09 12.54 13.58
C SER A 168 -13.75 11.18 13.90
N ARG A 169 -15.10 11.16 13.85
CA ARG A 169 -15.85 9.90 13.94
C ARG A 169 -15.63 8.96 12.75
N ASN A 170 -15.11 9.49 11.65
CA ASN A 170 -14.82 8.75 10.41
C ASN A 170 -13.34 8.39 10.29
N GLU A 171 -12.58 8.48 11.37
CA GLU A 171 -11.16 8.14 11.40
C GLU A 171 -10.93 6.69 10.96
N VAL A 172 -10.03 6.49 9.99
CA VAL A 172 -9.61 5.18 9.49
C VAL A 172 -8.10 5.09 9.49
N ARG A 173 -7.55 3.95 9.90
CA ARG A 173 -6.11 3.67 9.89
C ARG A 173 -5.77 2.81 8.68
N LEU A 174 -4.72 3.18 7.95
CA LEU A 174 -4.25 2.43 6.79
C LEU A 174 -2.77 2.11 6.94
N LEU A 175 -2.42 0.85 6.67
CA LEU A 175 -1.05 0.38 6.60
C LEU A 175 -0.76 -0.11 5.17
N ALA A 176 0.16 0.53 4.46
CA ALA A 176 0.68 0.01 3.20
C ALA A 176 1.90 -0.88 3.47
N VAL A 177 1.93 -2.05 2.83
CA VAL A 177 2.99 -3.04 3.01
C VAL A 177 3.57 -3.49 1.67
N HIS A 178 4.83 -3.92 1.69
CA HIS A 178 5.47 -4.71 0.64
C HIS A 178 6.29 -5.80 1.33
N LEU A 179 5.70 -6.99 1.48
CA LEU A 179 6.29 -8.06 2.25
C LEU A 179 7.38 -8.80 1.49
N LYS A 180 8.05 -9.74 2.14
CA LYS A 180 9.16 -10.50 1.56
C LYS A 180 8.70 -11.40 0.42
N SER A 181 9.25 -11.20 -0.76
CA SER A 181 9.02 -12.00 -1.95
C SER A 181 9.66 -13.40 -1.88
N GLY A 182 9.16 -14.33 -2.71
CA GLY A 182 9.73 -15.66 -2.91
C GLY A 182 9.13 -16.75 -2.02
N CYS A 183 8.12 -16.42 -1.17
CA CYS A 183 7.34 -17.41 -0.41
C CYS A 183 5.86 -17.31 -0.76
N PHE A 184 5.51 -17.44 -2.03
CA PHE A 184 4.17 -17.19 -2.56
C PHE A 184 3.12 -18.21 -2.09
N ASP A 185 3.53 -19.45 -1.75
CA ASP A 185 2.63 -20.54 -1.40
C ASP A 185 3.32 -21.52 -0.43
N GLY A 186 2.54 -22.44 0.15
CA GLY A 186 3.02 -23.45 1.09
C GLY A 186 3.13 -22.93 2.53
N ARG A 187 3.44 -23.81 3.46
CA ARG A 187 3.58 -23.47 4.88
C ARG A 187 4.75 -22.52 5.12
N LEU A 188 4.58 -21.54 6.01
CA LEU A 188 5.64 -20.57 6.35
C LEU A 188 6.74 -21.16 7.21
N ASP A 189 6.49 -22.27 7.92
CA ASP A 189 7.46 -22.91 8.80
C ASP A 189 8.49 -23.81 8.08
N ARG A 190 8.43 -23.87 6.74
CA ARG A 190 9.45 -24.59 5.96
C ARG A 190 10.81 -23.88 6.00
N HIS A 191 11.90 -24.67 6.04
CA HIS A 191 13.27 -24.16 6.00
C HIS A 191 13.65 -23.60 4.63
N PHE A 192 13.18 -22.38 4.36
CA PHE A 192 13.44 -21.64 3.14
C PHE A 192 13.54 -20.16 3.48
N SER A 193 14.69 -19.55 3.26
CA SER A 193 15.00 -18.19 3.72
C SER A 193 13.94 -17.14 3.42
N PRO A 194 13.30 -17.07 2.22
CA PRO A 194 12.20 -16.14 1.98
C PRO A 194 11.00 -16.37 2.91
N CYS A 195 10.64 -17.62 3.20
CA CYS A 195 9.53 -17.94 4.09
C CYS A 195 9.87 -17.63 5.55
N GLU A 196 11.10 -17.88 5.97
CA GLU A 196 11.57 -17.52 7.32
C GLU A 196 11.49 -16.01 7.57
N ARG A 197 11.87 -15.19 6.59
CA ARG A 197 11.75 -13.73 6.68
C ARG A 197 10.31 -13.26 6.65
N LEU A 198 9.47 -13.82 5.77
CA LEU A 198 8.05 -13.51 5.74
C LEU A 198 7.36 -13.86 7.06
N ARG A 199 7.75 -15.01 7.66
CA ARG A 199 7.27 -15.44 8.98
C ARG A 199 7.67 -14.45 10.10
N GLN A 200 8.85 -13.81 10.00
CA GLN A 200 9.26 -12.77 10.95
C GLN A 200 8.48 -11.46 10.77
N GLN A 201 7.98 -11.16 9.58
CA GLN A 201 7.14 -9.99 9.32
C GLN A 201 5.70 -10.19 9.83
N ALA A 202 5.20 -11.43 9.85
CA ALA A 202 3.82 -11.72 10.22
C ALA A 202 3.40 -11.16 11.58
N PRO A 203 4.12 -11.41 12.70
CA PRO A 203 3.75 -10.89 14.02
C PRO A 203 3.82 -9.36 14.11
N VAL A 204 4.59 -8.70 13.24
CA VAL A 204 4.65 -7.24 13.21
C VAL A 204 3.35 -6.65 12.65
N VAL A 205 2.85 -7.24 11.55
CA VAL A 205 1.54 -6.84 10.97
C VAL A 205 0.42 -7.18 11.95
N GLU A 206 0.45 -8.34 12.56
CA GLU A 206 -0.52 -8.78 13.57
C GLU A 206 -0.57 -7.81 14.75
N ALA A 207 0.56 -7.46 15.35
CA ALA A 207 0.59 -6.49 16.44
C ALA A 207 0.00 -5.13 16.07
N TRP A 208 0.20 -4.69 14.81
CA TRP A 208 -0.43 -3.48 14.29
C TRP A 208 -1.95 -3.64 14.17
N ILE A 209 -2.45 -4.75 13.62
CA ILE A 209 -3.88 -5.07 13.50
C ILE A 209 -4.52 -5.09 14.88
N ASP A 210 -3.97 -5.85 15.80
CA ASP A 210 -4.43 -6.02 17.18
C ASP A 210 -4.56 -4.69 17.91
N GLN A 211 -3.58 -3.82 17.73
CA GLN A 211 -3.64 -2.49 18.32
C GLN A 211 -4.83 -1.70 17.76
N ARG A 212 -5.11 -1.76 16.46
CA ARG A 212 -6.28 -1.06 15.88
C ARG A 212 -7.59 -1.64 16.39
N VAL A 213 -7.68 -2.96 16.52
CA VAL A 213 -8.85 -3.63 17.10
C VAL A 213 -9.08 -3.17 18.55
N ARG A 214 -8.04 -3.15 19.38
CA ARG A 214 -8.11 -2.67 20.78
C ARG A 214 -8.49 -1.19 20.89
N GLU A 215 -8.02 -0.35 19.96
CA GLU A 215 -8.40 1.07 19.86
C GLU A 215 -9.83 1.26 19.35
N GLY A 216 -10.45 0.22 18.80
CA GLY A 216 -11.77 0.28 18.22
C GLY A 216 -11.83 1.05 16.89
N LYS A 217 -10.70 1.26 16.25
CA LYS A 217 -10.58 2.04 15.00
C LYS A 217 -10.80 1.16 13.77
N PRO A 218 -11.61 1.61 12.79
CA PRO A 218 -11.65 1.00 11.46
C PRO A 218 -10.29 1.07 10.80
N PHE A 219 -9.89 0.00 10.09
CA PHE A 219 -8.59 -0.04 9.43
C PHE A 219 -8.58 -0.93 8.18
N ALA A 220 -7.52 -0.77 7.38
CA ALA A 220 -7.15 -1.72 6.35
C ALA A 220 -5.62 -1.86 6.25
N VAL A 221 -5.17 -3.05 5.85
CA VAL A 221 -3.80 -3.33 5.41
C VAL A 221 -3.83 -3.59 3.92
N LEU A 222 -3.02 -2.88 3.13
CA LEU A 222 -3.06 -2.98 1.68
C LEU A 222 -1.65 -3.00 1.09
N GLY A 223 -1.46 -3.76 0.02
CA GLY A 223 -0.15 -3.81 -0.62
C GLY A 223 0.13 -5.10 -1.36
N ASP A 224 1.39 -5.25 -1.69
CA ASP A 224 1.96 -6.50 -2.19
C ASP A 224 2.38 -7.38 -0.99
N PHE A 225 1.57 -8.38 -0.72
CA PHE A 225 1.84 -9.37 0.33
C PHE A 225 2.85 -10.40 -0.11
N ASN A 226 3.17 -10.47 -1.41
CA ASN A 226 4.03 -11.50 -2.00
C ASN A 226 3.59 -12.92 -1.63
N ARG A 227 2.27 -13.10 -1.45
CA ARG A 227 1.66 -14.32 -0.94
C ARG A 227 0.27 -14.55 -1.54
N HIS A 228 0.00 -15.78 -1.92
CA HIS A 228 -1.33 -16.24 -2.30
C HIS A 228 -2.18 -16.43 -1.04
N LEU A 229 -2.79 -15.35 -0.54
CA LEU A 229 -3.56 -15.37 0.71
C LEU A 229 -4.80 -16.28 0.63
N ASP A 230 -5.36 -16.48 -0.56
CA ASP A 230 -6.46 -17.42 -0.83
C ASP A 230 -6.06 -18.89 -0.55
N LYS A 231 -4.77 -19.19 -0.65
CA LYS A 231 -4.25 -20.53 -0.40
C LYS A 231 -3.82 -20.73 1.05
N ASP A 232 -3.55 -19.66 1.77
CA ASP A 232 -3.15 -19.72 3.18
C ASP A 232 -4.21 -20.40 4.05
N GLU A 233 -5.47 -20.12 3.81
CA GLU A 233 -6.61 -20.71 4.55
C GLU A 233 -6.67 -22.25 4.47
N ARG A 234 -5.93 -22.86 3.52
CA ARG A 234 -5.85 -24.33 3.37
C ARG A 234 -4.92 -24.98 4.38
N TYR A 235 -4.08 -24.22 5.04
CA TYR A 235 -3.11 -24.73 6.03
C TYR A 235 -3.73 -24.60 7.41
N PRO A 236 -3.62 -25.68 8.25
CA PRO A 236 -4.16 -25.64 9.60
C PRO A 236 -3.46 -24.60 10.46
N ALA A 237 -4.15 -24.21 11.52
CA ALA A 237 -3.59 -23.37 12.56
C ALA A 237 -2.28 -23.96 13.10
N GLY A 238 -1.24 -23.11 13.19
CA GLY A 238 0.00 -23.46 13.89
C GLY A 238 -0.23 -23.44 15.41
N PRO A 239 0.58 -24.17 16.15
CA PRO A 239 0.49 -24.21 17.62
C PRO A 239 1.03 -22.92 18.28
N ASP A 240 1.69 -22.05 17.53
CA ASP A 240 2.41 -20.88 18.04
C ASP A 240 2.06 -19.64 17.23
N GLU A 241 1.38 -18.67 17.86
CA GLU A 241 1.01 -17.39 17.26
C GLU A 241 2.25 -16.56 16.86
N ALA A 242 3.32 -16.65 17.63
CA ALA A 242 4.57 -15.94 17.32
C ALA A 242 5.33 -16.55 16.13
N ALA A 243 4.93 -17.74 15.67
CA ALA A 243 5.54 -18.44 14.54
C ALA A 243 4.47 -19.03 13.62
N PRO A 244 3.66 -18.19 12.95
CA PRO A 244 2.51 -18.64 12.19
C PRO A 244 2.91 -19.56 11.03
N ILE A 245 2.01 -20.48 10.68
CA ILE A 245 2.12 -21.36 9.52
C ILE A 245 1.59 -20.68 8.27
N ASN A 246 0.62 -19.81 8.43
CA ASN A 246 0.06 -18.96 7.39
C ASN A 246 -0.25 -17.55 7.92
N LEU A 247 -0.32 -16.55 7.01
CA LEU A 247 -0.53 -15.17 7.39
C LEU A 247 -1.98 -14.89 7.81
N MET A 248 -2.95 -15.41 7.05
CA MET A 248 -4.38 -15.13 7.32
C MET A 248 -4.81 -15.68 8.67
N GLN A 249 -4.25 -16.78 9.10
CA GLN A 249 -4.53 -17.32 10.41
C GLN A 249 -3.99 -16.42 11.53
N ALA A 250 -2.77 -15.88 11.39
CA ALA A 250 -2.23 -14.95 12.38
C ALA A 250 -3.07 -13.67 12.46
N TRP A 251 -3.46 -13.12 11.30
CA TRP A 251 -4.05 -11.79 11.22
C TRP A 251 -5.57 -11.74 11.37
N SER A 252 -6.24 -12.87 11.25
CA SER A 252 -7.71 -12.97 11.26
C SER A 252 -8.19 -14.10 12.17
N ASP A 253 -7.59 -14.22 13.35
CA ASP A 253 -7.82 -15.31 14.32
C ASP A 253 -8.85 -14.97 15.39
N ASN A 254 -9.43 -13.75 15.34
CA ASN A 254 -10.33 -13.22 16.35
C ASN A 254 -9.67 -13.01 17.74
N ASN A 255 -8.37 -12.82 17.79
CA ASN A 255 -7.60 -12.52 18.99
C ASN A 255 -6.74 -11.24 18.82
N PRO A 256 -7.13 -10.09 19.39
CA PRO A 256 -8.27 -9.86 20.30
C PRO A 256 -9.64 -10.02 19.60
N PRO A 257 -10.73 -10.22 20.37
CA PRO A 257 -12.07 -10.32 19.79
C PRO A 257 -12.38 -9.15 18.84
N GLY A 258 -12.69 -9.48 17.60
CA GLY A 258 -12.89 -8.53 16.50
C GLY A 258 -11.70 -8.44 15.52
N ALA A 259 -10.58 -9.12 15.77
CA ALA A 259 -9.50 -9.29 14.79
C ALA A 259 -9.94 -10.28 13.68
N VAL A 260 -10.88 -9.83 12.85
CA VAL A 260 -11.41 -10.59 11.72
C VAL A 260 -11.36 -9.71 10.47
N LEU A 261 -10.68 -10.21 9.45
CA LEU A 261 -10.40 -9.48 8.22
C LEU A 261 -11.15 -10.10 7.04
N LEU A 262 -11.59 -9.24 6.14
CA LEU A 262 -12.07 -9.59 4.82
C LEU A 262 -10.98 -9.27 3.80
N ARG A 263 -10.82 -10.11 2.78
CA ARG A 263 -9.92 -9.82 1.66
C ARG A 263 -10.71 -9.22 0.50
N ALA A 264 -10.20 -8.17 -0.14
CA ALA A 264 -10.83 -7.59 -1.33
C ALA A 264 -10.91 -8.61 -2.48
N THR A 265 -9.89 -9.48 -2.59
CA THR A 265 -9.82 -10.53 -3.63
C THR A 265 -10.58 -11.81 -3.27
N GLN A 266 -11.28 -11.87 -2.14
CA GLN A 266 -11.92 -13.09 -1.66
C GLN A 266 -13.04 -13.55 -2.60
N GLY A 267 -12.87 -14.73 -3.19
CA GLY A 267 -13.84 -15.32 -4.12
C GLY A 267 -13.76 -14.77 -5.55
N GLU A 268 -12.85 -13.84 -5.82
CA GLU A 268 -12.69 -13.23 -7.13
C GLU A 268 -11.79 -14.09 -8.05
N ALA A 269 -12.20 -14.22 -9.31
CA ALA A 269 -11.39 -14.85 -10.32
C ALA A 269 -10.17 -13.98 -10.64
N TYR A 270 -9.02 -14.62 -10.90
CA TYR A 270 -7.82 -13.87 -11.29
C TYR A 270 -8.03 -13.15 -12.62
N VAL A 271 -7.76 -11.85 -12.66
CA VAL A 271 -7.79 -10.99 -13.85
C VAL A 271 -6.34 -10.66 -14.22
N PRO A 272 -5.85 -11.05 -15.40
CA PRO A 272 -4.49 -10.72 -15.85
C PRO A 272 -4.27 -9.21 -16.01
N CYS A 273 -3.04 -8.76 -15.79
CA CYS A 273 -2.64 -7.38 -16.05
C CYS A 273 -2.65 -7.03 -17.54
N ASP A 274 -2.10 -7.93 -18.32
CA ASP A 274 -2.02 -7.85 -19.78
C ASP A 274 -1.97 -9.27 -20.39
N ALA A 275 -1.69 -9.36 -21.68
CA ALA A 275 -1.64 -10.62 -22.42
C ALA A 275 -0.47 -11.52 -22.00
N ASP A 276 0.59 -10.96 -21.43
CA ASP A 276 1.80 -11.69 -21.02
C ASP A 276 1.82 -12.03 -19.51
N ASP A 277 0.78 -11.65 -18.77
CA ASP A 277 0.65 -11.98 -17.36
C ASP A 277 0.50 -13.50 -17.16
N HIS A 278 1.53 -14.10 -16.61
CA HIS A 278 1.59 -15.54 -16.32
C HIS A 278 1.14 -15.93 -14.91
N HIS A 279 0.80 -14.95 -14.06
CA HIS A 279 0.29 -15.19 -12.74
C HIS A 279 -1.12 -15.81 -12.79
N LYS A 280 -1.47 -16.56 -11.75
CA LYS A 280 -2.77 -17.25 -11.68
C LYS A 280 -3.49 -17.00 -10.36
N ALA A 281 -2.93 -16.15 -9.52
CA ALA A 281 -3.48 -15.79 -8.22
C ALA A 281 -2.96 -14.42 -7.80
N TYR A 282 -3.75 -13.72 -7.00
CA TYR A 282 -3.39 -12.42 -6.45
C TYR A 282 -2.31 -12.55 -5.38
N ILE A 283 -1.31 -11.66 -5.42
CA ILE A 283 -0.36 -11.40 -4.34
C ILE A 283 -0.50 -9.98 -3.81
N ASP A 284 -1.21 -9.13 -4.55
CA ASP A 284 -1.69 -7.83 -4.11
C ASP A 284 -3.09 -7.97 -3.54
N ASP A 285 -3.36 -7.41 -2.38
CA ASP A 285 -4.67 -7.47 -1.75
C ASP A 285 -4.93 -6.25 -0.86
N ILE A 286 -6.16 -6.12 -0.39
CA ILE A 286 -6.59 -5.17 0.63
C ILE A 286 -7.32 -5.97 1.70
N LEU A 287 -6.73 -6.04 2.89
CA LEU A 287 -7.31 -6.66 4.07
C LEU A 287 -8.10 -5.61 4.84
N ILE A 288 -9.38 -5.85 5.02
CA ILE A 288 -10.33 -4.86 5.53
C ILE A 288 -10.92 -5.37 6.84
N ASP A 289 -10.88 -4.55 7.90
CA ASP A 289 -11.53 -4.89 9.15
C ASP A 289 -13.06 -4.90 9.03
N GLN A 290 -13.74 -5.63 9.91
CA GLN A 290 -15.21 -5.77 9.86
C GLN A 290 -15.97 -4.44 10.02
N LYS A 291 -15.42 -3.47 10.77
CA LYS A 291 -16.07 -2.17 10.97
C LYS A 291 -16.03 -1.36 9.68
N LEU A 292 -14.86 -1.30 9.03
CA LEU A 292 -14.71 -0.64 7.75
C LEU A 292 -15.57 -1.31 6.67
N ALA A 293 -15.58 -2.63 6.61
CA ALA A 293 -16.41 -3.38 5.68
C ALA A 293 -17.92 -3.13 5.91
N SER A 294 -18.36 -3.13 7.17
CA SER A 294 -19.76 -2.87 7.52
C SER A 294 -20.22 -1.46 7.19
N ALA A 295 -19.32 -0.46 7.31
CA ALA A 295 -19.59 0.92 6.90
C ALA A 295 -19.64 1.10 5.36
N ASN A 296 -19.16 0.11 4.61
CA ASN A 296 -18.97 0.17 3.16
C ASN A 296 -19.60 -1.02 2.43
N LYS A 297 -20.85 -1.36 2.76
CA LYS A 297 -21.54 -2.61 2.34
C LYS A 297 -21.64 -2.85 0.83
N ASN A 298 -21.58 -1.81 0.02
CA ASN A 298 -21.72 -1.90 -1.45
C ASN A 298 -20.35 -1.86 -2.16
N ARG A 299 -19.27 -2.15 -1.46
CA ARG A 299 -17.94 -2.18 -2.05
C ARG A 299 -17.71 -3.48 -2.80
N ARG A 300 -17.03 -3.36 -3.92
CA ARG A 300 -16.65 -4.48 -4.78
C ARG A 300 -15.16 -4.43 -5.08
N PHE A 301 -14.64 -5.58 -5.42
CA PHE A 301 -13.31 -5.74 -5.97
C PHE A 301 -13.30 -5.28 -7.44
N ALA A 302 -12.20 -4.64 -7.84
CA ALA A 302 -11.83 -4.48 -9.24
C ALA A 302 -10.31 -4.59 -9.38
N ARG A 303 -9.85 -5.06 -10.54
CA ARG A 303 -8.45 -4.98 -10.97
C ARG A 303 -8.40 -4.22 -12.29
N LEU A 304 -7.56 -3.22 -12.37
CA LEU A 304 -7.39 -2.42 -13.58
C LEU A 304 -6.28 -3.03 -14.44
N SER A 305 -6.64 -3.79 -15.47
CA SER A 305 -5.68 -4.22 -16.46
C SER A 305 -5.15 -3.06 -17.30
N PHE A 306 -3.93 -3.16 -17.79
CA PHE A 306 -3.37 -2.15 -18.67
C PHE A 306 -4.08 -2.14 -20.04
N ASN A 307 -4.02 -0.98 -20.71
CA ASN A 307 -4.61 -0.86 -22.02
C ASN A 307 -3.88 -1.79 -23.01
N PRO A 308 -4.59 -2.65 -23.79
CA PRO A 308 -3.96 -3.49 -24.80
C PRO A 308 -3.10 -2.74 -25.82
N GLN A 309 -3.31 -1.44 -26.02
CA GLN A 309 -2.48 -0.58 -26.88
C GLN A 309 -1.09 -0.29 -26.27
N ASP A 310 -0.93 -0.51 -24.97
CA ASP A 310 0.33 -0.31 -24.25
C ASP A 310 1.12 -1.62 -24.11
N HIS A 311 0.68 -2.69 -24.76
CA HIS A 311 1.42 -3.97 -24.81
C HIS A 311 2.87 -3.76 -25.30
N GLY A 312 3.82 -4.35 -24.58
CA GLY A 312 5.25 -4.20 -24.85
C GLY A 312 5.89 -2.93 -24.29
N ARG A 313 5.16 -2.11 -23.51
CA ARG A 313 5.72 -1.03 -22.72
C ARG A 313 6.27 -1.52 -21.38
N GLU A 314 7.24 -0.79 -20.84
CA GLU A 314 7.80 -1.02 -19.51
C GLU A 314 6.89 -0.40 -18.42
N LEU A 315 5.73 -1.03 -18.16
CA LEU A 315 4.75 -0.53 -17.20
C LEU A 315 5.04 -1.06 -15.78
N SER A 316 4.34 -2.10 -15.39
CA SER A 316 4.55 -2.86 -14.15
C SER A 316 4.07 -4.29 -14.38
N ASP A 317 4.72 -5.25 -13.75
CA ASP A 317 4.26 -6.64 -13.68
C ASP A 317 3.07 -6.83 -12.71
N HIS A 318 2.65 -5.76 -12.02
CA HIS A 318 1.45 -5.69 -11.20
C HIS A 318 0.46 -4.64 -11.73
N CYS A 319 -0.84 -4.93 -11.58
CA CYS A 319 -1.91 -3.97 -11.84
C CYS A 319 -2.60 -3.53 -10.55
N PRO A 320 -3.21 -2.34 -10.54
CA PRO A 320 -3.95 -1.87 -9.39
C PRO A 320 -5.07 -2.83 -8.98
N VAL A 321 -5.12 -3.13 -7.69
CA VAL A 321 -6.24 -3.78 -7.01
C VAL A 321 -7.05 -2.70 -6.30
N VAL A 322 -8.37 -2.73 -6.46
CA VAL A 322 -9.29 -1.72 -5.92
C VAL A 322 -10.37 -2.40 -5.07
N TRP A 323 -10.66 -1.83 -3.93
CA TRP A 323 -11.85 -2.10 -3.14
C TRP A 323 -12.66 -0.82 -3.02
N GLY A 324 -13.74 -0.72 -3.78
CA GLY A 324 -14.46 0.52 -3.91
C GLY A 324 -15.90 0.37 -4.40
N LEU A 325 -16.58 1.50 -4.60
CA LEU A 325 -17.87 1.52 -5.27
C LEU A 325 -17.68 1.07 -6.72
N THR A 326 -18.59 0.21 -7.20
CA THR A 326 -18.75 0.05 -8.67
C THR A 326 -19.28 1.34 -9.25
N PRO A 327 -18.75 1.79 -10.36
CA PRO A 327 -19.31 2.90 -11.11
C PRO A 327 -20.77 2.63 -11.53
#